data_e9b4e7161a5f90096b5383107a1976d5
#
_entry.id   e9b4e7161a5f90096b5383107a1976d5
#
_cell.length_a   1.000
_cell.length_b   1.000
_cell.length_c   1.000
_cell.angle_alpha   90.00
_cell.angle_beta   90.00
_cell.angle_gamma   90.00
#
_symmetry.space_group_name_H-M   'P 1'
#
loop_
_entity.id
_entity.type
_entity.pdbx_description
1 polymer ?
#
loop_
_entity_poly.entity_id
_entity_poly.type
_entity_poly.pdbx_seq_one_letter_code
_entity_poly.pdbx_strand_id
1 'polypeptide(L)'
;MRPVSDFDRIASNIAIWHGYDSAVKAELYSTCLGTSGGNYLIDPIPLESEALSELVGSKSVAGIIVTNCNHHRASAEFAEKFSAPLFGRTEAFPNKAEPDLKRVADGDKIYDELTAIDIEGAVEGEIALNYAPDDGTFIIGDALINFEPYGFTFLPAKYCSNGKQMRRSLRKLLAFKAKRMLFSHGTPILSDASERLRSLLDGSL
;
A
#
# COMPACT_ATOMS: atom_id res chain seq x y z
N MET A 1 -13.77 12.00 4.00
CA MET A 1 -13.45 11.25 5.23
C MET A 1 -12.96 12.20 6.29
N ARG A 2 -13.29 12.00 7.62
CA ARG A 2 -12.72 12.79 8.72
C ARG A 2 -11.31 12.32 9.04
N PRO A 3 -10.38 13.18 9.48
CA PRO A 3 -9.08 12.76 9.97
C PRO A 3 -9.20 11.73 11.10
N VAL A 4 -8.30 10.75 11.09
CA VAL A 4 -8.14 9.73 12.13
C VAL A 4 -7.27 10.31 13.24
N SER A 5 -7.50 9.92 14.50
CA SER A 5 -6.83 10.51 15.68
C SER A 5 -5.56 9.77 16.09
N ASP A 6 -5.36 8.53 15.62
CA ASP A 6 -4.31 7.64 16.10
C ASP A 6 -3.74 6.73 15.01
N PHE A 7 -2.68 6.01 15.35
CA PHE A 7 -2.02 5.01 14.50
C PHE A 7 -1.42 3.89 15.35
N ASP A 8 -1.24 2.72 14.73
CA ASP A 8 -0.61 1.56 15.34
C ASP A 8 0.82 1.35 14.82
N ARG A 9 1.80 1.13 15.72
CA ARG A 9 3.14 0.71 15.34
C ARG A 9 3.21 -0.81 15.22
N ILE A 10 3.44 -1.29 13.99
CA ILE A 10 3.55 -2.72 13.68
C ILE A 10 4.99 -3.22 13.89
N ALA A 11 5.96 -2.36 13.64
CA ALA A 11 7.39 -2.59 13.87
C ALA A 11 8.09 -1.25 14.13
N SER A 12 9.38 -1.27 14.43
CA SER A 12 10.16 -0.05 14.72
C SER A 12 10.09 1.00 13.62
N ASN A 13 9.92 0.56 12.38
CA ASN A 13 9.93 1.38 11.16
C ASN A 13 8.65 1.25 10.33
N ILE A 14 7.60 0.61 10.87
CA ILE A 14 6.32 0.42 10.19
C ILE A 14 5.19 0.84 11.12
N ALA A 15 4.37 1.75 10.65
CA ALA A 15 3.11 2.11 11.32
C ALA A 15 1.95 2.07 10.31
N ILE A 16 0.75 1.82 10.81
CA ILE A 16 -0.50 1.86 10.04
C ILE A 16 -1.50 2.75 10.74
N TRP A 17 -2.39 3.36 9.99
CA TRP A 17 -3.60 3.99 10.52
C TRP A 17 -4.77 3.66 9.60
N HIS A 18 -5.95 3.63 10.15
CA HIS A 18 -7.14 3.25 9.41
C HIS A 18 -8.37 4.00 9.87
N GLY A 19 -9.38 4.02 9.04
CA GLY A 19 -10.65 4.63 9.39
C GLY A 19 -11.74 4.31 8.37
N TYR A 20 -12.98 4.35 8.83
CA TYR A 20 -14.14 4.08 8.00
C TYR A 20 -14.48 5.27 7.10
N ASP A 21 -14.58 5.01 5.80
CA ASP A 21 -15.10 5.99 4.84
C ASP A 21 -16.52 5.63 4.40
N SER A 22 -17.48 6.49 4.76
CA SER A 22 -18.89 6.31 4.44
C SER A 22 -19.20 6.45 2.94
N ALA A 23 -18.36 7.11 2.17
CA ALA A 23 -18.55 7.28 0.74
C ALA A 23 -18.30 5.97 -0.02
N VAL A 24 -17.27 5.24 0.37
CA VAL A 24 -16.95 3.92 -0.21
C VAL A 24 -17.44 2.76 0.64
N LYS A 25 -17.96 3.03 1.85
CA LYS A 25 -18.51 2.06 2.81
C LYS A 25 -17.50 0.95 3.19
N ALA A 26 -16.26 1.37 3.43
CA ALA A 26 -15.17 0.45 3.77
C ALA A 26 -14.20 1.08 4.78
N GLU A 27 -13.52 0.22 5.55
CA GLU A 27 -12.33 0.60 6.30
C GLU A 27 -11.17 0.76 5.31
N LEU A 28 -10.52 1.92 5.37
CA LEU A 28 -9.34 2.26 4.58
C LEU A 28 -8.11 2.23 5.48
N TYR A 29 -7.07 1.57 5.02
CA TYR A 29 -5.79 1.48 5.72
C TYR A 29 -4.72 2.22 4.96
N SER A 30 -3.81 2.81 5.71
CA SER A 30 -2.64 3.52 5.20
C SER A 30 -1.40 3.03 5.94
N THR A 31 -0.25 3.13 5.30
CA THR A 31 1.02 2.67 5.87
C THR A 31 2.06 3.79 5.86
N CYS A 32 2.82 3.91 6.95
CA CYS A 32 4.05 4.68 7.01
C CYS A 32 5.24 3.73 7.12
N LEU A 33 6.18 3.84 6.19
CA LEU A 33 7.46 3.14 6.23
C LEU A 33 8.58 4.11 6.55
N GLY A 34 9.27 3.88 7.65
CA GLY A 34 10.50 4.58 8.01
C GLY A 34 11.72 3.92 7.35
N THR A 35 12.44 4.66 6.53
CA THR A 35 13.71 4.24 5.91
C THR A 35 14.86 5.10 6.40
N SER A 36 16.10 4.83 5.99
CA SER A 36 17.23 5.71 6.23
C SER A 36 17.15 7.02 5.43
N GLY A 37 16.38 7.02 4.32
CA GLY A 37 16.14 8.20 3.48
C GLY A 37 14.97 9.08 3.94
N GLY A 38 14.19 8.63 4.93
CA GLY A 38 12.99 9.33 5.42
C GLY A 38 11.77 8.42 5.47
N ASN A 39 10.61 9.00 5.70
CA ASN A 39 9.34 8.28 5.76
C ASN A 39 8.65 8.25 4.39
N TYR A 40 8.09 7.11 4.02
CA TYR A 40 7.18 6.98 2.88
C TYR A 40 5.76 6.73 3.39
N LEU A 41 4.80 7.55 2.95
CA LEU A 41 3.38 7.37 3.27
C LEU A 41 2.70 6.70 2.07
N ILE A 42 2.04 5.57 2.32
CA ILE A 42 1.43 4.74 1.28
C ILE A 42 -0.08 4.78 1.43
N ASP A 43 -0.78 5.16 0.35
CA ASP A 43 -2.23 5.32 0.26
C ASP A 43 -2.80 6.15 1.44
N PRO A 44 -2.23 7.33 1.76
CA PRO A 44 -2.54 8.00 3.01
C PRO A 44 -3.97 8.52 3.05
N ILE A 45 -4.69 8.17 4.13
CA ILE A 45 -5.94 8.83 4.53
C ILE A 45 -5.64 9.98 5.49
N PRO A 46 -6.54 10.96 5.67
CA PRO A 46 -6.33 12.07 6.58
C PRO A 46 -6.03 11.59 8.01
N LEU A 47 -5.01 12.20 8.63
CA LEU A 47 -4.60 11.96 10.01
C LEU A 47 -4.54 13.30 10.74
N GLU A 48 -4.98 13.35 12.00
CA GLU A 48 -4.92 14.56 12.80
C GLU A 48 -3.49 15.07 12.97
N SER A 49 -3.31 16.39 13.06
CA SER A 49 -1.99 17.01 12.99
C SER A 49 -1.05 16.55 14.10
N GLU A 50 -1.57 16.27 15.29
CA GLU A 50 -0.78 15.78 16.44
C GLU A 50 -0.29 14.36 16.17
N ALA A 51 -1.19 13.46 15.80
CA ALA A 51 -0.86 12.08 15.45
C ALA A 51 0.09 12.00 14.23
N LEU A 52 -0.12 12.87 13.24
CA LEU A 52 0.77 12.95 12.08
C LEU A 52 2.18 13.41 12.47
N SER A 53 2.27 14.39 13.36
CA SER A 53 3.58 14.88 13.85
C SER A 53 4.31 13.79 14.65
N GLU A 54 3.59 13.02 15.44
CA GLU A 54 4.14 11.87 16.17
C GLU A 54 4.55 10.74 15.22
N LEU A 55 3.72 10.43 14.22
CA LEU A 55 3.98 9.40 13.21
C LEU A 55 5.27 9.67 12.45
N VAL A 56 5.42 10.88 11.93
CA VAL A 56 6.58 11.31 11.13
C VAL A 56 7.82 11.49 12.02
N GLY A 57 7.64 11.98 13.24
CA GLY A 57 8.73 12.25 14.18
C GLY A 57 9.69 13.29 13.63
N SER A 58 10.99 13.05 13.82
CA SER A 58 12.07 13.95 13.35
C SER A 58 12.53 13.67 11.92
N LYS A 59 12.02 12.63 11.26
CA LYS A 59 12.40 12.28 9.89
C LYS A 59 11.56 13.07 8.89
N SER A 60 12.18 13.45 7.76
CA SER A 60 11.42 14.01 6.62
C SER A 60 10.49 12.97 6.00
N VAL A 61 9.43 13.42 5.34
CA VAL A 61 8.65 12.59 4.42
C VAL A 61 9.35 12.60 3.07
N ALA A 62 9.91 11.46 2.68
CA ALA A 62 10.69 11.29 1.45
C ALA A 62 9.80 11.05 0.22
N GLY A 63 8.56 10.61 0.42
CA GLY A 63 7.63 10.40 -0.68
C GLY A 63 6.25 9.92 -0.23
N ILE A 64 5.30 10.12 -1.12
CA ILE A 64 3.92 9.64 -1.01
C ILE A 64 3.71 8.62 -2.13
N ILE A 65 3.26 7.41 -1.81
CA ILE A 65 3.06 6.34 -2.78
C ILE A 65 1.57 6.08 -2.94
N VAL A 66 1.10 6.07 -4.19
CA VAL A 66 -0.26 5.72 -4.57
C VAL A 66 -0.23 4.37 -5.27
N THR A 67 -0.92 3.38 -4.70
CA THR A 67 -0.84 1.99 -5.19
C THR A 67 -1.74 1.71 -6.39
N ASN A 68 -2.83 2.46 -6.59
CA ASN A 68 -3.71 2.35 -7.77
C ASN A 68 -4.60 3.60 -7.92
N CYS A 69 -5.41 3.67 -8.99
CA CYS A 69 -6.24 4.84 -9.32
C CYS A 69 -7.34 5.17 -8.29
N ASN A 70 -7.70 4.26 -7.40
CA ASN A 70 -8.68 4.47 -6.33
C ASN A 70 -8.06 5.04 -5.05
N HIS A 71 -6.73 5.02 -4.93
CA HIS A 71 -6.03 5.28 -3.68
C HIS A 71 -5.34 6.66 -3.59
N HIS A 72 -5.82 7.63 -4.38
CA HIS A 72 -5.36 9.01 -4.24
C HIS A 72 -5.59 9.59 -2.85
N ARG A 73 -6.78 9.34 -2.29
CA ARG A 73 -7.16 9.71 -0.91
C ARG A 73 -6.65 11.11 -0.54
N ALA A 74 -5.81 11.24 0.50
CA ALA A 74 -5.17 12.50 0.91
C ALA A 74 -3.76 12.71 0.32
N SER A 75 -3.36 11.95 -0.71
CA SER A 75 -1.98 11.96 -1.23
C SER A 75 -1.52 13.33 -1.70
N ALA A 76 -2.37 14.09 -2.39
CA ALA A 76 -2.03 15.44 -2.86
C ALA A 76 -1.83 16.43 -1.69
N GLU A 77 -2.69 16.35 -0.67
CA GLU A 77 -2.56 17.18 0.55
C GLU A 77 -1.25 16.90 1.28
N PHE A 78 -0.90 15.63 1.45
CA PHE A 78 0.36 15.25 2.10
C PHE A 78 1.59 15.60 1.25
N ALA A 79 1.51 15.43 -0.07
CA ALA A 79 2.59 15.82 -0.98
C ALA A 79 2.89 17.32 -0.89
N GLU A 80 1.85 18.16 -0.90
CA GLU A 80 1.98 19.61 -0.70
C GLU A 80 2.51 19.95 0.69
N LYS A 81 1.90 19.41 1.75
CA LYS A 81 2.29 19.68 3.15
C LYS A 81 3.75 19.39 3.43
N PHE A 82 4.29 18.30 2.89
CA PHE A 82 5.66 17.87 3.13
C PHE A 82 6.63 18.25 2.01
N SER A 83 6.17 18.90 0.94
CA SER A 83 6.95 19.13 -0.29
C SER A 83 7.59 17.82 -0.78
N ALA A 84 6.85 16.71 -0.71
CA ALA A 84 7.32 15.37 -1.02
C ALA A 84 6.79 14.92 -2.38
N PRO A 85 7.61 14.20 -3.20
CA PRO A 85 7.18 13.70 -4.50
C PRO A 85 6.10 12.62 -4.34
N LEU A 86 5.19 12.56 -5.33
CA LEU A 86 4.27 11.45 -5.52
C LEU A 86 4.94 10.32 -6.30
N PHE A 87 4.70 9.09 -5.90
CA PHE A 87 5.13 7.86 -6.60
C PHE A 87 3.90 7.03 -6.98
N GLY A 88 3.93 6.46 -8.16
CA GLY A 88 2.90 5.55 -8.64
C GLY A 88 3.02 5.30 -10.13
N ARG A 89 2.21 4.38 -10.65
CA ARG A 89 2.13 4.16 -12.08
C ARG A 89 1.39 5.30 -12.76
N THR A 90 1.69 5.55 -14.03
CA THR A 90 0.97 6.56 -14.84
C THR A 90 -0.53 6.28 -14.86
N GLU A 91 -0.91 5.02 -14.96
CA GLU A 91 -2.29 4.54 -15.02
C GLU A 91 -3.06 4.78 -13.70
N ALA A 92 -2.37 4.91 -12.58
CA ALA A 92 -2.98 5.32 -11.32
C ALA A 92 -3.46 6.78 -11.35
N PHE A 93 -3.00 7.61 -12.32
CA PHE A 93 -3.30 9.03 -12.44
C PHE A 93 -3.95 9.40 -13.78
N PRO A 94 -5.07 8.77 -14.19
CA PRO A 94 -5.58 8.82 -15.56
C PRO A 94 -6.02 10.21 -16.04
N ASN A 95 -6.33 11.14 -15.14
CA ASN A 95 -6.91 12.46 -15.48
C ASN A 95 -6.11 13.63 -14.89
N LYS A 96 -4.91 13.39 -14.38
CA LYS A 96 -4.12 14.41 -13.69
C LYS A 96 -2.77 14.56 -14.33
N ALA A 97 -2.47 15.78 -14.80
CA ALA A 97 -1.09 16.18 -14.99
C ALA A 97 -0.49 16.41 -13.60
N GLU A 98 0.18 15.40 -13.07
CA GLU A 98 0.95 15.52 -11.81
C GLU A 98 2.40 15.80 -12.20
N PRO A 99 2.83 17.08 -12.20
CA PRO A 99 4.16 17.46 -12.70
C PRO A 99 5.29 16.82 -11.90
N ASP A 100 5.07 16.56 -10.62
CA ASP A 100 6.06 15.98 -9.70
C ASP A 100 5.91 14.47 -9.52
N LEU A 101 5.10 13.81 -10.36
CA LEU A 101 4.93 12.36 -10.33
C LEU A 101 6.23 11.65 -10.71
N LYS A 102 6.78 10.89 -9.77
CA LYS A 102 7.82 9.89 -10.00
C LYS A 102 7.16 8.59 -10.45
N ARG A 103 7.19 8.36 -11.75
CA ARG A 103 6.60 7.15 -12.35
C ARG A 103 7.38 5.92 -11.93
N VAL A 104 6.67 4.88 -11.52
CA VAL A 104 7.27 3.59 -11.17
C VAL A 104 6.80 2.52 -12.13
N ALA A 105 7.71 1.59 -12.45
CA ALA A 105 7.48 0.42 -13.27
C ALA A 105 7.77 -0.87 -12.46
N ASP A 106 7.45 -2.01 -13.05
CA ASP A 106 7.69 -3.32 -12.45
C ASP A 106 9.17 -3.54 -12.15
N GLY A 107 9.50 -3.81 -10.89
CA GLY A 107 10.86 -4.03 -10.41
C GLY A 107 11.63 -2.76 -10.03
N ASP A 108 11.06 -1.56 -10.22
CA ASP A 108 11.72 -0.32 -9.84
C ASP A 108 11.91 -0.23 -8.32
N LYS A 109 13.06 0.26 -7.93
CA LYS A 109 13.34 0.63 -6.55
C LYS A 109 12.95 2.09 -6.31
N ILE A 110 11.87 2.29 -5.55
CA ILE A 110 11.49 3.62 -5.06
C ILE A 110 12.55 4.13 -4.07
N TYR A 111 13.09 3.19 -3.29
CA TYR A 111 14.23 3.34 -2.41
C TYR A 111 14.98 1.99 -2.36
N ASP A 112 16.23 1.94 -1.92
CA ASP A 112 17.08 0.74 -1.95
C ASP A 112 16.41 -0.52 -1.39
N GLU A 113 15.60 -0.36 -0.34
CA GLU A 113 14.91 -1.41 0.37
C GLU A 113 13.44 -1.57 -0.04
N LEU A 114 12.92 -0.71 -0.95
CA LEU A 114 11.50 -0.65 -1.33
C LEU A 114 11.34 -0.82 -2.85
N THR A 115 10.86 -1.98 -3.25
CA THR A 115 10.66 -2.36 -4.65
C THR A 115 9.18 -2.34 -5.01
N ALA A 116 8.83 -1.72 -6.14
CA ALA A 116 7.49 -1.76 -6.72
C ALA A 116 7.32 -2.99 -7.60
N ILE A 117 6.19 -3.67 -7.48
CA ILE A 117 5.81 -4.83 -8.28
C ILE A 117 4.45 -4.55 -8.93
N ASP A 118 4.41 -4.55 -10.25
CA ASP A 118 3.18 -4.33 -11.01
C ASP A 118 2.23 -5.53 -10.86
N ILE A 119 0.96 -5.27 -10.53
CA ILE A 119 -0.09 -6.29 -10.39
C ILE A 119 -1.12 -6.11 -11.50
N GLU A 120 -0.75 -6.55 -12.69
CA GLU A 120 -1.62 -6.51 -13.87
C GLU A 120 -2.93 -7.30 -13.63
N GLY A 121 -4.02 -6.78 -14.15
CA GLY A 121 -5.33 -7.43 -14.08
C GLY A 121 -6.14 -7.14 -12.82
N ALA A 122 -5.55 -6.43 -11.85
CA ALA A 122 -6.25 -5.87 -10.70
C ALA A 122 -6.97 -4.55 -11.06
N VAL A 123 -6.92 -3.56 -10.18
CA VAL A 123 -7.36 -2.20 -10.44
C VAL A 123 -6.35 -1.49 -11.35
N GLU A 124 -6.76 -0.45 -12.04
CA GLU A 124 -5.88 0.30 -12.95
C GLU A 124 -4.71 0.95 -12.19
N GLY A 125 -3.50 0.73 -12.67
CA GLY A 125 -2.28 1.24 -12.06
C GLY A 125 -1.85 0.51 -10.77
N GLU A 126 -2.41 -0.67 -10.48
CA GLU A 126 -2.11 -1.44 -9.27
C GLU A 126 -0.66 -1.85 -9.16
N ILE A 127 -0.05 -1.51 -8.03
CA ILE A 127 1.25 -2.02 -7.59
C ILE A 127 1.15 -2.63 -6.19
N ALA A 128 1.94 -3.66 -5.96
CA ALA A 128 2.33 -4.07 -4.62
C ALA A 128 3.73 -3.57 -4.33
N LEU A 129 4.08 -3.43 -3.06
CA LEU A 129 5.42 -3.05 -2.64
C LEU A 129 6.05 -4.18 -1.84
N ASN A 130 7.34 -4.44 -2.07
CA ASN A 130 8.17 -5.27 -1.21
C ASN A 130 9.16 -4.40 -0.45
N TYR A 131 9.00 -4.33 0.86
CA TYR A 131 9.95 -3.71 1.78
C TYR A 131 10.81 -4.79 2.40
N ALA A 132 12.11 -4.82 2.07
CA ALA A 132 13.00 -5.93 2.37
C ALA A 132 13.43 -6.08 3.84
N PRO A 133 13.59 -5.01 4.65
CA PRO A 133 14.04 -5.11 6.04
C PRO A 133 13.13 -5.94 6.95
N ASP A 134 13.69 -6.39 8.09
CA ASP A 134 12.98 -7.09 9.18
C ASP A 134 12.18 -8.32 8.72
N ASP A 135 12.80 -9.20 7.95
CA ASP A 135 12.22 -10.41 7.34
C ASP A 135 11.18 -10.14 6.24
N GLY A 136 11.15 -8.92 5.74
CA GLY A 136 10.30 -8.50 4.63
C GLY A 136 8.86 -8.18 5.00
N THR A 137 8.29 -7.25 4.25
CA THR A 137 6.90 -6.85 4.37
C THR A 137 6.34 -6.55 2.99
N PHE A 138 5.24 -7.20 2.62
CA PHE A 138 4.45 -6.81 1.45
C PHE A 138 3.45 -5.74 1.85
N ILE A 139 3.29 -4.71 1.02
CA ILE A 139 2.21 -3.73 1.11
C ILE A 139 1.38 -3.85 -0.17
N ILE A 140 0.11 -4.14 -0.01
CA ILE A 140 -0.81 -4.48 -1.09
C ILE A 140 -1.89 -3.40 -1.19
N GLY A 141 -2.17 -2.95 -2.40
CA GLY A 141 -3.32 -2.10 -2.69
C GLY A 141 -4.64 -2.87 -2.61
N ASP A 142 -5.30 -3.05 -3.75
CA ASP A 142 -6.60 -3.74 -3.83
C ASP A 142 -6.49 -5.24 -4.16
N ALA A 143 -5.39 -5.68 -4.80
CA ALA A 143 -5.27 -7.04 -5.35
C ALA A 143 -5.53 -8.17 -4.34
N LEU A 144 -5.24 -7.92 -3.06
CA LEU A 144 -5.56 -8.82 -1.93
C LEU A 144 -6.23 -8.01 -0.82
N ILE A 145 -7.19 -8.63 -0.16
CA ILE A 145 -7.96 -8.06 0.96
C ILE A 145 -7.91 -9.02 2.16
N ASN A 146 -8.08 -8.47 3.37
CA ASN A 146 -8.15 -9.28 4.60
C ASN A 146 -9.12 -8.67 5.63
N PHE A 147 -10.42 -8.75 5.36
CA PHE A 147 -11.47 -8.24 6.26
C PHE A 147 -12.70 -9.13 6.27
N GLU A 148 -13.45 -9.10 7.36
CA GLU A 148 -14.69 -9.85 7.50
C GLU A 148 -15.80 -9.34 6.54
N PRO A 149 -16.65 -10.23 6.00
CA PRO A 149 -16.69 -11.69 6.24
C PRO A 149 -15.78 -12.49 5.27
N TYR A 150 -14.97 -11.86 4.45
CA TYR A 150 -14.22 -12.50 3.36
C TYR A 150 -12.91 -13.16 3.82
N GLY A 151 -12.31 -12.67 4.92
CA GLY A 151 -10.98 -13.09 5.34
C GLY A 151 -9.89 -12.72 4.33
N PHE A 152 -8.74 -13.40 4.42
CA PHE A 152 -7.63 -13.21 3.49
C PHE A 152 -7.95 -13.85 2.13
N THR A 153 -8.15 -13.01 1.12
CA THR A 153 -8.55 -13.47 -0.21
C THR A 153 -8.19 -12.46 -1.31
N PHE A 154 -8.45 -12.84 -2.55
CA PHE A 154 -8.30 -11.96 -3.71
C PHE A 154 -9.39 -10.90 -3.76
N LEU A 155 -9.08 -9.76 -4.39
CA LEU A 155 -10.10 -8.80 -4.79
C LEU A 155 -11.20 -9.50 -5.59
N PRO A 156 -12.48 -9.28 -5.27
CA PRO A 156 -13.58 -9.89 -6.02
C PRO A 156 -13.54 -9.54 -7.50
N ALA A 157 -13.80 -10.54 -8.37
CA ALA A 157 -13.64 -10.45 -9.82
C ALA A 157 -14.34 -9.24 -10.47
N LYS A 158 -15.46 -8.78 -9.88
CA LYS A 158 -16.21 -7.61 -10.38
C LYS A 158 -15.45 -6.28 -10.29
N TYR A 159 -14.39 -6.22 -9.49
CA TYR A 159 -13.54 -5.05 -9.32
C TYR A 159 -12.19 -5.19 -10.06
N CYS A 160 -11.90 -6.36 -10.63
CA CYS A 160 -10.69 -6.63 -11.38
C CYS A 160 -10.91 -6.36 -12.87
N SER A 161 -9.91 -5.83 -13.56
CA SER A 161 -9.91 -5.79 -15.03
C SER A 161 -9.78 -7.20 -15.62
N ASN A 162 -8.97 -8.06 -14.98
CA ASN A 162 -8.81 -9.48 -15.32
C ASN A 162 -8.28 -10.28 -14.12
N GLY A 163 -9.19 -10.96 -13.38
CA GLY A 163 -8.82 -11.69 -12.18
C GLY A 163 -7.85 -12.87 -12.40
N LYS A 164 -7.84 -13.50 -13.60
CA LYS A 164 -6.85 -14.55 -13.91
C LYS A 164 -5.45 -13.97 -14.09
N GLN A 165 -5.35 -12.82 -14.73
CA GLN A 165 -4.09 -12.11 -14.91
C GLN A 165 -3.57 -11.59 -13.57
N MET A 166 -4.44 -11.01 -12.72
CA MET A 166 -4.10 -10.56 -11.38
C MET A 166 -3.47 -11.69 -10.55
N ARG A 167 -4.10 -12.88 -10.50
CA ARG A 167 -3.54 -14.04 -9.78
C ARG A 167 -2.18 -14.48 -10.33
N ARG A 168 -1.99 -14.40 -11.65
CA ARG A 168 -0.69 -14.69 -12.28
C ARG A 168 0.35 -13.64 -11.89
N SER A 169 -0.03 -12.38 -11.89
CA SER A 169 0.84 -11.26 -11.54
C SER A 169 1.26 -11.31 -10.06
N LEU A 170 0.34 -11.64 -9.15
CA LEU A 170 0.63 -11.82 -7.73
C LEU A 170 1.71 -12.88 -7.44
N ARG A 171 1.91 -13.87 -8.35
CA ARG A 171 3.00 -14.84 -8.21
C ARG A 171 4.39 -14.23 -8.28
N LYS A 172 4.55 -13.03 -8.83
CA LYS A 172 5.82 -12.29 -8.80
C LYS A 172 6.30 -12.05 -7.36
N LEU A 173 5.37 -11.84 -6.43
CA LEU A 173 5.69 -11.67 -5.01
C LEU A 173 6.37 -12.90 -4.39
N LEU A 174 6.16 -14.10 -4.93
CA LEU A 174 6.80 -15.32 -4.44
C LEU A 174 8.32 -15.37 -4.66
N ALA A 175 8.87 -14.45 -5.45
CA ALA A 175 10.33 -14.27 -5.60
C ALA A 175 10.96 -13.59 -4.37
N PHE A 176 10.15 -13.00 -3.50
CA PHE A 176 10.57 -12.31 -2.28
C PHE A 176 10.16 -13.09 -1.04
N LYS A 177 10.83 -12.84 0.08
CA LYS A 177 10.40 -13.32 1.39
C LYS A 177 9.72 -12.18 2.12
N ALA A 178 8.58 -12.45 2.73
CA ALA A 178 7.89 -11.51 3.60
C ALA A 178 7.30 -12.24 4.80
N LYS A 179 7.65 -11.75 5.97
CA LYS A 179 7.03 -12.13 7.24
C LYS A 179 5.65 -11.52 7.38
N ARG A 180 5.48 -10.26 6.92
CA ARG A 180 4.27 -9.46 7.09
C ARG A 180 3.62 -9.15 5.76
N MET A 181 2.32 -8.90 5.81
CA MET A 181 1.57 -8.33 4.69
C MET A 181 0.58 -7.30 5.22
N LEU A 182 0.66 -6.09 4.69
CA LEU A 182 -0.21 -4.97 4.99
C LEU A 182 -1.13 -4.73 3.80
N PHE A 183 -2.32 -4.24 4.06
CA PHE A 183 -3.36 -4.06 3.06
C PHE A 183 -3.92 -2.65 3.08
N SER A 184 -4.33 -2.15 1.94
CA SER A 184 -5.16 -0.93 1.87
C SER A 184 -6.60 -1.19 2.31
N HIS A 185 -7.01 -2.49 2.37
CA HIS A 185 -8.32 -2.94 2.85
C HIS A 185 -8.18 -4.18 3.72
N GLY A 186 -8.25 -3.99 5.05
CA GLY A 186 -8.29 -5.05 6.04
C GLY A 186 -7.09 -5.13 6.96
N THR A 187 -7.20 -6.01 7.96
CA THR A 187 -6.23 -6.15 9.03
C THR A 187 -4.92 -6.76 8.53
N PRO A 188 -3.76 -6.32 9.07
CA PRO A 188 -2.46 -6.84 8.66
C PRO A 188 -2.28 -8.32 9.02
N ILE A 189 -1.49 -9.03 8.20
CA ILE A 189 -0.91 -10.34 8.51
C ILE A 189 0.49 -10.09 9.05
N LEU A 190 0.78 -10.50 10.30
CA LEU A 190 2.02 -10.18 10.99
C LEU A 190 3.07 -11.31 10.96
N SER A 191 2.69 -12.50 10.50
CA SER A 191 3.58 -13.65 10.34
C SER A 191 3.19 -14.50 9.14
N ASP A 192 4.16 -15.21 8.60
CA ASP A 192 3.98 -16.24 7.55
C ASP A 192 3.31 -15.72 6.27
N ALA A 193 3.53 -14.43 5.94
CA ALA A 193 2.85 -13.79 4.82
C ALA A 193 3.17 -14.47 3.48
N SER A 194 4.42 -14.87 3.25
CA SER A 194 4.80 -15.58 2.01
C SER A 194 4.14 -16.95 1.88
N GLU A 195 4.04 -17.71 2.98
CA GLU A 195 3.37 -19.02 3.02
C GLU A 195 1.87 -18.88 2.80
N ARG A 196 1.24 -17.90 3.45
CA ARG A 196 -0.20 -17.62 3.26
C ARG A 196 -0.50 -17.20 1.83
N LEU A 197 0.35 -16.35 1.24
CA LEU A 197 0.21 -15.97 -0.17
C LEU A 197 0.34 -17.18 -1.10
N ARG A 198 1.32 -18.04 -0.86
CA ARG A 198 1.51 -19.28 -1.64
C ARG A 198 0.28 -20.17 -1.54
N SER A 199 -0.19 -20.43 -0.33
CA SER A 199 -1.38 -21.27 -0.09
C SER A 199 -2.62 -20.70 -0.80
N LEU A 200 -2.84 -19.38 -0.75
CA LEU A 200 -3.93 -18.72 -1.47
C LEU A 200 -3.81 -18.89 -2.99
N LEU A 201 -2.61 -18.70 -3.55
CA LEU A 201 -2.36 -18.81 -4.98
C LEU A 201 -2.45 -20.23 -5.52
N ASP A 202 -2.18 -21.23 -4.67
CA ASP A 202 -2.23 -22.65 -5.02
C ASP A 202 -3.59 -23.28 -4.68
N GLY A 203 -4.52 -22.50 -4.10
CA GLY A 203 -5.88 -22.96 -3.74
C GLY A 203 -5.92 -23.89 -2.54
N SER A 204 -4.97 -23.75 -1.61
CA SER A 204 -4.82 -24.61 -0.42
C SER A 204 -5.28 -23.92 0.89
N LEU A 205 -5.93 -22.75 0.80
CA LEU A 205 -6.56 -22.03 1.92
C LEU A 205 -8.02 -22.42 2.04
#